data_f65d167b2bf87922bfe452e1a9e30ab6
#
_entry.id   f65d167b2bf87922bfe452e1a9e30ab6
#
_cell.length_a   1.000
_cell.length_b   1.000
_cell.length_c   1.000
_cell.angle_alpha   90.00
_cell.angle_beta   90.00
_cell.angle_gamma   90.00
#
_symmetry.space_group_name_H-M   'P 1'
#
loop_
_entity.id
_entity.type
_entity.pdbx_description
1 polymer ?
#
loop_
_entity_poly.entity_id
_entity_poly.type
_entity_poly.pdbx_seq_one_letter_code
_entity_poly.pdbx_strand_id
1 'polypeptide(L)'
;MVTRLSNFFLRTLREDPAGAEVASHKLLIRAGYIRPQAAGIFAWLPLGLRVKSKIETVVREEMAAAGAQEVHFPALMPREAYEATGRWDEYGDLLFRLQDRKGGDYLLAP
;
A
#
# COMPACT_ATOMS: atom_id res chain seq x y z
N MET A 1 -16.75 20.85 1.63
CA MET A 1 -15.66 21.42 2.46
C MET A 1 -14.62 22.05 1.52
N VAL A 2 -14.29 23.33 1.68
CA VAL A 2 -13.28 24.02 0.85
C VAL A 2 -11.89 23.72 1.41
N THR A 3 -10.98 23.23 0.57
CA THR A 3 -9.58 23.02 0.93
C THR A 3 -8.79 24.29 0.63
N ARG A 4 -8.13 24.86 1.63
CA ARG A 4 -7.25 26.04 1.49
C ARG A 4 -5.80 25.58 1.50
N LEU A 5 -5.01 26.04 0.52
CA LEU A 5 -3.58 25.70 0.42
C LEU A 5 -2.76 26.13 1.65
N SER A 6 -3.16 27.22 2.30
CA SER A 6 -2.52 27.69 3.53
C SER A 6 -2.56 26.67 4.70
N ASN A 7 -3.56 25.80 4.68
CA ASN A 7 -3.78 24.80 5.74
C ASN A 7 -3.61 23.35 5.22
N PHE A 8 -3.04 23.21 4.01
CA PHE A 8 -2.95 21.92 3.35
C PHE A 8 -1.50 21.52 3.15
N PHE A 9 -1.15 20.30 3.58
CA PHE A 9 0.19 19.79 3.35
C PHE A 9 0.38 19.45 1.87
N LEU A 10 1.01 20.36 1.15
CA LEU A 10 1.36 20.20 -0.26
C LEU A 10 2.75 20.78 -0.50
N ARG A 11 3.70 19.91 -0.84
CA ARG A 11 5.04 20.30 -1.27
C ARG A 11 5.34 19.67 -2.62
N THR A 12 5.55 20.54 -3.62
CA THR A 12 5.96 20.12 -4.96
C THR A 12 7.47 20.23 -5.13
N LEU A 13 8.01 19.46 -6.07
CA LEU A 13 9.42 19.50 -6.43
C LEU A 13 9.57 20.00 -7.86
N ARG A 14 10.64 20.76 -8.13
CA ARG A 14 10.96 21.23 -9.49
C ARG A 14 11.68 20.18 -10.32
N GLU A 15 12.54 19.44 -9.67
CA GLU A 15 13.43 18.45 -10.31
C GLU A 15 12.87 17.04 -10.20
N ASP A 16 13.26 16.18 -11.13
CA ASP A 16 12.92 14.77 -11.08
C ASP A 16 13.68 14.09 -9.93
N PRO A 17 13.02 13.22 -9.18
CA PRO A 17 13.68 12.48 -8.10
C PRO A 17 14.71 11.50 -8.68
N ALA A 18 15.83 11.36 -7.99
CA ALA A 18 16.86 10.38 -8.35
C ALA A 18 16.25 8.96 -8.33
N GLY A 19 16.56 8.17 -9.36
CA GLY A 19 16.08 6.78 -9.47
C GLY A 19 14.63 6.60 -9.95
N ALA A 20 13.91 7.68 -10.25
CA ALA A 20 12.60 7.56 -10.89
C ALA A 20 12.77 7.54 -12.43
N GLU A 21 12.43 6.42 -13.06
CA GLU A 21 12.53 6.26 -14.50
C GLU A 21 11.21 6.53 -15.21
N VAL A 22 10.11 6.01 -14.65
CA VAL A 22 8.77 6.07 -15.25
C VAL A 22 8.13 7.44 -15.03
N ALA A 23 7.53 8.00 -16.08
CA ALA A 23 6.92 9.34 -16.05
C ALA A 23 5.87 9.50 -14.94
N SER A 24 5.00 8.50 -14.73
CA SER A 24 3.99 8.54 -13.67
C SER A 24 4.62 8.64 -12.27
N HIS A 25 5.70 7.90 -12.02
CA HIS A 25 6.42 7.95 -10.74
C HIS A 25 7.05 9.33 -10.50
N LYS A 26 7.71 9.89 -11.53
CA LYS A 26 8.27 11.23 -11.47
C LYS A 26 7.21 12.27 -11.12
N LEU A 27 6.09 12.23 -11.82
CA LEU A 27 4.99 13.19 -11.64
C LEU A 27 4.33 13.05 -10.26
N LEU A 28 4.09 11.84 -9.77
CA LEU A 28 3.52 11.61 -8.44
C LEU A 28 4.39 12.16 -7.31
N ILE A 29 5.71 11.99 -7.40
CA ILE A 29 6.65 12.54 -6.41
C ILE A 29 6.72 14.06 -6.54
N ARG A 30 6.88 14.59 -7.76
CA ARG A 30 6.98 16.04 -8.00
C ARG A 30 5.72 16.80 -7.60
N ALA A 31 4.56 16.23 -7.87
CA ALA A 31 3.28 16.82 -7.47
C ALA A 31 2.97 16.69 -5.97
N GLY A 32 3.82 16.02 -5.20
CA GLY A 32 3.59 15.83 -3.77
C GLY A 32 2.43 14.87 -3.46
N TYR A 33 2.23 13.86 -4.29
CA TYR A 33 1.21 12.82 -4.08
C TYR A 33 1.75 11.65 -3.26
N ILE A 34 3.00 11.30 -3.48
CA ILE A 34 3.69 10.25 -2.73
C ILE A 34 5.08 10.73 -2.27
N ARG A 35 5.61 10.10 -1.24
CA ARG A 35 6.97 10.30 -0.77
C ARG A 35 7.66 8.95 -0.52
N PRO A 36 8.85 8.71 -1.08
CA PRO A 36 9.60 7.49 -0.82
C PRO A 36 10.08 7.45 0.64
N GLN A 37 9.97 6.28 1.26
CA GLN A 37 10.52 5.95 2.57
C GLN A 37 11.72 5.01 2.44
N ALA A 38 11.61 4.03 1.56
CA ALA A 38 12.64 3.09 1.16
C ALA A 38 12.35 2.58 -0.26
N ALA A 39 13.23 1.75 -0.81
CA ALA A 39 13.00 1.12 -2.11
C ALA A 39 11.67 0.33 -2.12
N GLY A 40 10.75 0.71 -3.00
CA GLY A 40 9.42 0.12 -3.10
C GLY A 40 8.42 0.52 -2.00
N ILE A 41 8.83 1.32 -1.01
CA ILE A 41 7.97 1.74 0.11
C ILE A 41 7.70 3.23 0.04
N PHE A 42 6.43 3.61 -0.05
CA PHE A 42 5.99 4.99 -0.24
C PHE A 42 4.92 5.39 0.78
N ALA A 43 5.01 6.63 1.25
CA ALA A 43 3.91 7.26 1.98
C ALA A 43 2.98 7.99 0.99
N TRP A 44 1.68 7.80 1.15
CA TRP A 44 0.67 8.61 0.45
C TRP A 44 0.54 9.97 1.14
N LEU A 45 0.68 11.04 0.36
CA LEU A 45 0.42 12.39 0.83
C LEU A 45 -1.05 12.78 0.58
N PRO A 46 -1.57 13.86 1.19
CA PRO A 46 -3.01 14.14 1.21
C PRO A 46 -3.70 14.15 -0.16
N LEU A 47 -3.09 14.73 -1.20
CA LEU A 47 -3.67 14.70 -2.55
C LEU A 47 -3.63 13.31 -3.17
N GLY A 48 -2.50 12.61 -3.04
CA GLY A 48 -2.36 11.25 -3.54
C GLY A 48 -3.35 10.30 -2.87
N LEU A 49 -3.53 10.43 -1.55
CA LEU A 49 -4.51 9.63 -0.81
C LEU A 49 -5.95 9.89 -1.30
N ARG A 50 -6.31 11.15 -1.61
CA ARG A 50 -7.63 11.47 -2.17
C ARG A 50 -7.87 10.81 -3.52
N VAL A 51 -6.87 10.80 -4.40
CA VAL A 51 -6.96 10.14 -5.72
C VAL A 51 -7.08 8.63 -5.52
N LYS A 52 -6.22 8.04 -4.69
CA LYS A 52 -6.27 6.62 -4.35
C LYS A 52 -7.65 6.21 -3.83
N SER A 53 -8.21 6.94 -2.86
CA SER A 53 -9.53 6.66 -2.30
C SER A 53 -10.66 6.74 -3.32
N LYS A 54 -10.58 7.66 -4.30
CA LYS A 54 -11.56 7.71 -5.39
C LYS A 54 -11.48 6.49 -6.30
N ILE A 55 -10.27 6.03 -6.62
CA ILE A 55 -10.08 4.81 -7.41
C ILE A 55 -10.60 3.60 -6.63
N GLU A 56 -10.30 3.50 -5.34
CA GLU A 56 -10.81 2.43 -4.48
C GLU A 56 -12.35 2.42 -4.43
N THR A 57 -12.97 3.61 -4.40
CA THR A 57 -14.44 3.72 -4.44
C THR A 57 -15.00 3.14 -5.74
N VAL A 58 -14.45 3.51 -6.89
CA VAL A 58 -14.89 2.97 -8.18
C VAL A 58 -14.75 1.44 -8.21
N VAL A 59 -13.59 0.91 -7.81
CA VAL A 59 -13.37 -0.54 -7.77
C VAL A 59 -14.37 -1.23 -6.83
N ARG A 60 -14.62 -0.64 -5.67
CA ARG A 60 -15.57 -1.18 -4.68
C ARG A 60 -16.99 -1.22 -5.23
N GLU A 61 -17.43 -0.16 -5.89
CA GLU A 61 -18.75 -0.07 -6.50
C GLU A 61 -18.95 -1.11 -7.62
N GLU A 62 -17.97 -1.23 -8.52
CA GLU A 62 -18.02 -2.21 -9.61
C GLU A 62 -18.00 -3.66 -9.10
N MET A 63 -17.16 -3.96 -8.13
CA MET A 63 -17.10 -5.30 -7.54
C MET A 63 -18.38 -5.65 -6.78
N ALA A 64 -18.96 -4.70 -6.04
CA ALA A 64 -20.24 -4.90 -5.37
C ALA A 64 -21.38 -5.12 -6.39
N ALA A 65 -21.40 -4.36 -7.48
CA ALA A 65 -22.38 -4.55 -8.56
C ALA A 65 -22.26 -5.95 -9.22
N ALA A 66 -21.06 -6.50 -9.26
CA ALA A 66 -20.82 -7.88 -9.73
C ALA A 66 -21.17 -8.97 -8.68
N GLY A 67 -21.66 -8.57 -7.50
CA GLY A 67 -22.05 -9.51 -6.43
C GLY A 67 -20.93 -9.90 -5.46
N ALA A 68 -19.77 -9.29 -5.55
CA ALA A 68 -18.69 -9.53 -4.61
C ALA A 68 -18.97 -8.89 -3.24
N GLN A 69 -18.43 -9.49 -2.19
CA GLN A 69 -18.50 -8.95 -0.83
C GLN A 69 -17.11 -8.54 -0.37
N GLU A 70 -16.99 -7.31 0.14
CA GLU A 70 -15.71 -6.80 0.64
C GLU A 70 -15.39 -7.38 2.01
N VAL A 71 -14.17 -7.86 2.16
CA VAL A 71 -13.60 -8.32 3.44
C VAL A 71 -12.26 -7.64 3.69
N HIS A 72 -11.89 -7.50 4.93
CA HIS A 72 -10.60 -6.95 5.32
C HIS A 72 -9.85 -7.97 6.18
N PHE A 73 -8.87 -8.63 5.58
CA PHE A 73 -8.00 -9.55 6.30
C PHE A 73 -6.87 -8.80 7.02
N PRO A 74 -6.41 -9.29 8.20
CA PRO A 74 -5.24 -8.73 8.85
C PRO A 74 -3.98 -8.96 7.98
N ALA A 75 -3.08 -7.97 7.95
CA ALA A 75 -1.80 -8.09 7.26
C ALA A 75 -0.85 -9.06 7.97
N LEU A 76 -0.92 -9.11 9.32
CA LEU A 76 -0.16 -10.05 10.12
C LEU A 76 -0.99 -11.32 10.32
N MET A 77 -0.50 -12.44 9.79
CA MET A 77 -1.18 -13.73 9.83
C MET A 77 -0.38 -14.76 10.62
N PRO A 78 -1.05 -15.67 11.35
CA PRO A 78 -0.38 -16.78 12.01
C PRO A 78 0.08 -17.82 10.97
N ARG A 79 1.16 -18.53 11.28
CA ARG A 79 1.78 -19.58 10.43
C ARG A 79 0.80 -20.68 10.05
N GLU A 80 -0.04 -21.10 10.98
CA GLU A 80 -0.93 -22.27 10.84
C GLU A 80 -1.83 -22.20 9.60
N ALA A 81 -2.33 -21.00 9.27
CA ALA A 81 -3.19 -20.78 8.10
C ALA A 81 -2.45 -21.05 6.78
N TYR A 82 -1.14 -20.77 6.74
CA TYR A 82 -0.30 -20.99 5.56
C TYR A 82 0.28 -22.40 5.51
N GLU A 83 0.55 -23.01 6.65
CA GLU A 83 0.93 -24.40 6.77
C GLU A 83 -0.18 -25.34 6.28
N ALA A 84 -1.42 -25.11 6.69
CA ALA A 84 -2.57 -25.90 6.28
C ALA A 84 -2.78 -25.96 4.75
N THR A 85 -2.28 -24.97 4.01
CA THR A 85 -2.35 -24.89 2.56
C THR A 85 -1.02 -25.20 1.85
N GLY A 86 0.03 -25.56 2.58
CA GLY A 86 1.38 -25.82 2.05
C GLY A 86 2.16 -24.55 1.64
N ARG A 87 1.52 -23.37 1.69
CA ARG A 87 2.10 -22.11 1.23
C ARG A 87 3.25 -21.60 2.09
N TRP A 88 3.32 -22.06 3.34
CA TRP A 88 4.43 -21.70 4.21
C TRP A 88 5.79 -22.11 3.64
N ASP A 89 5.87 -23.31 3.08
CA ASP A 89 7.11 -23.82 2.48
C ASP A 89 7.24 -23.41 1.01
N GLU A 90 6.14 -23.45 0.26
CA GLU A 90 6.09 -23.11 -1.18
C GLU A 90 6.57 -21.68 -1.48
N TYR A 91 6.17 -20.70 -0.68
CA TYR A 91 6.55 -19.31 -0.88
C TYR A 91 7.97 -18.97 -0.40
N GLY A 92 8.60 -19.82 0.40
CA GLY A 92 10.00 -19.65 0.80
C GLY A 92 10.36 -18.24 1.24
N ASP A 93 11.34 -17.67 0.55
CA ASP A 93 11.87 -16.32 0.84
C ASP A 93 10.96 -15.15 0.40
N LEU A 94 9.87 -15.44 -0.30
CA LEU A 94 8.87 -14.41 -0.67
C LEU A 94 8.04 -13.95 0.54
N LEU A 95 7.99 -14.74 1.62
CA LEU A 95 7.28 -14.40 2.83
C LEU A 95 8.16 -13.60 3.81
N PHE A 96 7.65 -12.46 4.27
CA PHE A 96 8.19 -11.81 5.46
C PHE A 96 7.74 -12.58 6.69
N ARG A 97 8.65 -13.38 7.25
CA ARG A 97 8.43 -14.19 8.45
C ARG A 97 8.88 -13.43 9.68
N LEU A 98 8.09 -13.53 10.73
CA LEU A 98 8.28 -12.84 11.99
C LEU A 98 8.09 -13.84 13.14
N GLN A 99 8.72 -13.56 14.26
CA GLN A 99 8.52 -14.34 15.48
C GLN A 99 8.18 -13.41 16.64
N ASP A 100 7.18 -13.76 17.43
CA ASP A 100 6.85 -12.99 18.60
C ASP A 100 7.79 -13.32 19.78
N ARG A 101 7.65 -12.60 20.90
CA ARG A 101 8.50 -12.80 22.08
C ARG A 101 8.28 -14.16 22.76
N LYS A 102 7.21 -14.88 22.42
CA LYS A 102 6.85 -16.19 22.97
C LYS A 102 7.23 -17.33 22.02
N GLY A 103 7.85 -17.02 20.88
CA GLY A 103 8.25 -17.99 19.87
C GLY A 103 7.15 -18.39 18.90
N GLY A 104 6.03 -17.67 18.88
CA GLY A 104 4.99 -17.86 17.87
C GLY A 104 5.41 -17.34 16.51
N ASP A 105 5.22 -18.12 15.45
CA ASP A 105 5.56 -17.77 14.08
C ASP A 105 4.42 -17.05 13.40
N TYR A 106 4.74 -15.94 12.74
CA TYR A 106 3.83 -15.10 11.97
C TYR A 106 4.44 -14.75 10.63
N LEU A 107 3.61 -14.22 9.73
CA LEU A 107 4.05 -13.67 8.46
C LEU A 107 3.27 -12.40 8.12
N LEU A 108 3.84 -11.55 7.25
CA LEU A 108 3.06 -10.53 6.56
C LEU A 108 2.43 -11.18 5.32
N ALA A 109 1.10 -11.13 5.25
CA ALA A 109 0.35 -11.70 4.13
C ALA A 109 0.72 -10.95 2.82
N PRO A 110 1.03 -11.70 1.73
CA PRO A 110 1.31 -11.13 0.42
C PRO A 110 0.05 -10.56 -0.24
#